data_31c0ff7adb50ac8e13f23d37968d47f6
#
_entry.id   31c0ff7adb50ac8e13f23d37968d47f6
#
_cell.length_a   1.000
_cell.length_b   1.000
_cell.length_c   1.000
_cell.angle_alpha   90.00
_cell.angle_beta   90.00
_cell.angle_gamma   90.00
#
_symmetry.space_group_name_H-M   'P 1'
#
loop_
_entity.id
_entity.type
_entity.pdbx_description
1 polymer ?
#
loop_
_entity_poly.entity_id
_entity_poly.type
_entity_poly.pdbx_seq_one_letter_code
_entity_poly.pdbx_strand_id
1 'polypeptide(L)'
;MRLALVAALVIVACSPASVPPLRVTRYSTIPENHYPAFDRSVDDAAAARRVYDAVRALPPAPKDRFCPAGFGLRYRLTFNEAARVILLVVVEGDACAEAIFSESDRRATDDAFWDLLADTLAVKKSDIYYLLPDGVRR
;
A
#
# COMPACT_ATOMS: atom_id res chain seq x y z
N MET A 1 -21.02 -61.09 -16.88
CA MET A 1 -20.01 -60.02 -16.78
C MET A 1 -20.73 -58.70 -16.44
N ARG A 2 -20.60 -58.19 -15.21
CA ARG A 2 -21.17 -56.92 -14.76
C ARG A 2 -20.04 -55.90 -14.73
N LEU A 3 -20.08 -54.92 -15.66
CA LEU A 3 -19.20 -53.76 -15.63
C LEU A 3 -19.69 -52.81 -14.54
N ALA A 4 -18.90 -52.58 -13.50
CA ALA A 4 -19.11 -51.53 -12.53
C ALA A 4 -18.46 -50.23 -13.06
N LEU A 5 -19.28 -49.24 -13.39
CA LEU A 5 -18.84 -47.88 -13.72
C LEU A 5 -18.51 -47.15 -12.41
N VAL A 6 -17.23 -46.86 -12.18
CA VAL A 6 -16.79 -46.01 -11.08
C VAL A 6 -16.77 -44.58 -11.58
N ALA A 7 -17.77 -43.80 -11.14
CA ALA A 7 -17.81 -42.35 -11.40
C ALA A 7 -16.84 -41.66 -10.41
N ALA A 8 -15.72 -41.15 -10.90
CA ALA A 8 -14.83 -40.30 -10.13
C ALA A 8 -15.43 -38.89 -9.97
N LEU A 9 -15.85 -38.56 -8.77
CA LEU A 9 -16.27 -37.20 -8.42
C LEU A 9 -15.01 -36.30 -8.28
N VAL A 10 -14.78 -35.41 -9.25
CA VAL A 10 -13.75 -34.38 -9.14
C VAL A 10 -14.33 -33.22 -8.30
N ILE A 11 -13.97 -33.16 -7.02
CA ILE A 11 -14.30 -32.02 -6.18
C ILE A 11 -13.32 -30.91 -6.51
N VAL A 12 -13.76 -29.93 -7.31
CA VAL A 12 -13.00 -28.67 -7.49
C VAL A 12 -13.15 -27.87 -6.21
N ALA A 13 -12.17 -27.98 -5.34
CA ALA A 13 -12.07 -27.13 -4.14
C ALA A 13 -11.78 -25.70 -4.61
N CYS A 14 -12.79 -24.81 -4.62
CA CYS A 14 -12.58 -23.39 -4.68
C CYS A 14 -11.84 -22.96 -3.41
N SER A 15 -10.51 -22.82 -3.48
CA SER A 15 -9.75 -22.20 -2.39
C SER A 15 -10.20 -20.75 -2.28
N PRO A 16 -10.63 -20.27 -1.09
CA PRO A 16 -10.95 -18.86 -0.91
C PRO A 16 -9.71 -18.04 -1.26
N ALA A 17 -9.91 -16.97 -2.04
CA ALA A 17 -8.83 -16.05 -2.38
C ALA A 17 -8.17 -15.56 -1.08
N SER A 18 -6.87 -15.83 -0.92
CA SER A 18 -6.14 -15.43 0.28
C SER A 18 -6.05 -13.90 0.33
N VAL A 19 -6.37 -13.31 1.49
CA VAL A 19 -6.19 -11.86 1.70
C VAL A 19 -4.68 -11.58 1.75
N PRO A 20 -4.15 -10.67 0.89
CA PRO A 20 -2.72 -10.42 0.85
C PRO A 20 -2.22 -9.78 2.15
N PRO A 21 -1.01 -10.12 2.64
CA PRO A 21 -0.42 -9.50 3.84
C PRO A 21 -0.29 -7.99 3.77
N LEU A 22 -0.05 -7.42 2.59
CA LEU A 22 -0.06 -5.98 2.35
C LEU A 22 -0.80 -5.67 1.05
N ARG A 23 -1.71 -4.71 1.12
CA ARG A 23 -2.32 -4.08 -0.06
C ARG A 23 -2.07 -2.58 -0.03
N VAL A 24 -1.67 -2.02 -1.17
CA VAL A 24 -1.39 -0.60 -1.33
C VAL A 24 -2.26 -0.04 -2.44
N THR A 25 -3.10 0.94 -2.11
CA THR A 25 -3.96 1.64 -3.07
C THR A 25 -3.64 3.14 -3.08
N ARG A 26 -3.71 3.75 -4.28
CA ARG A 26 -3.53 5.19 -4.48
C ARG A 26 -4.88 5.89 -4.61
N TYR A 27 -4.94 7.11 -4.09
CA TYR A 27 -6.05 8.03 -4.32
C TYR A 27 -5.59 9.48 -4.23
N SER A 28 -6.43 10.42 -4.67
CA SER A 28 -6.23 11.85 -4.50
C SER A 28 -7.18 12.41 -3.45
N THR A 29 -6.71 13.35 -2.63
CA THR A 29 -7.56 14.16 -1.75
C THR A 29 -8.08 15.42 -2.43
N ILE A 30 -7.58 15.72 -3.63
CA ILE A 30 -8.03 16.85 -4.47
C ILE A 30 -8.78 16.24 -5.66
N PRO A 31 -10.10 16.42 -5.77
CA PRO A 31 -10.93 15.74 -6.79
C PRO A 31 -10.49 15.99 -8.23
N GLU A 32 -9.93 17.17 -8.51
CA GLU A 32 -9.49 17.58 -9.84
C GLU A 32 -8.16 16.94 -10.24
N ASN A 33 -7.40 16.43 -9.28
CA ASN A 33 -6.11 15.81 -9.54
C ASN A 33 -6.28 14.32 -9.77
N HIS A 34 -6.01 13.88 -10.99
CA HIS A 34 -6.08 12.49 -11.38
C HIS A 34 -4.68 11.85 -11.43
N TYR A 35 -4.60 10.62 -10.95
CA TYR A 35 -3.38 9.80 -10.98
C TYR A 35 -3.70 8.48 -11.67
N PRO A 36 -2.72 7.84 -12.33
CA PRO A 36 -2.91 6.49 -12.84
C PRO A 36 -3.41 5.55 -11.75
N ALA A 37 -4.33 4.65 -12.07
CA ALA A 37 -4.82 3.65 -11.14
C ALA A 37 -3.65 2.85 -10.53
N PHE A 38 -3.68 2.66 -9.22
CA PHE A 38 -2.64 1.92 -8.51
C PHE A 38 -3.27 1.10 -7.39
N ASP A 39 -3.22 -0.20 -7.55
CA ASP A 39 -3.65 -1.19 -6.58
C ASP A 39 -2.65 -2.35 -6.66
N ARG A 40 -1.88 -2.54 -5.61
CA ARG A 40 -0.83 -3.56 -5.53
C ARG A 40 -0.99 -4.39 -4.28
N SER A 41 -0.87 -5.70 -4.46
CA SER A 41 -0.83 -6.67 -3.39
C SER A 41 0.58 -7.24 -3.25
N VAL A 42 1.01 -7.45 -2.02
CA VAL A 42 2.27 -8.11 -1.67
C VAL A 42 1.93 -9.40 -0.94
N ASP A 43 2.17 -10.54 -1.59
CA ASP A 43 1.84 -11.87 -1.05
C ASP A 43 2.99 -12.44 -0.19
N ASP A 44 4.22 -11.92 -0.36
CA ASP A 44 5.37 -12.26 0.47
C ASP A 44 5.20 -11.65 1.87
N ALA A 45 4.89 -12.49 2.85
CA ALA A 45 4.69 -12.09 4.24
C ALA A 45 5.95 -11.43 4.86
N ALA A 46 7.14 -11.87 4.49
CA ALA A 46 8.39 -11.29 4.99
C ALA A 46 8.62 -9.89 4.41
N ALA A 47 8.33 -9.68 3.12
CA ALA A 47 8.41 -8.36 2.49
C ALA A 47 7.37 -7.41 3.09
N ALA A 48 6.12 -7.84 3.25
CA ALA A 48 5.08 -7.05 3.91
C ALA A 48 5.44 -6.69 5.34
N ARG A 49 6.06 -7.61 6.08
CA ARG A 49 6.51 -7.39 7.46
C ARG A 49 7.62 -6.33 7.54
N ARG A 50 8.57 -6.32 6.62
CA ARG A 50 9.60 -5.28 6.57
C ARG A 50 8.99 -3.88 6.40
N VAL A 51 7.99 -3.72 5.52
CA VAL A 51 7.29 -2.44 5.34
C VAL A 51 6.49 -2.06 6.58
N TYR A 52 5.82 -3.03 7.21
CA TYR A 52 5.09 -2.84 8.48
C TYR A 52 5.99 -2.32 9.59
N ASP A 53 7.14 -2.96 9.78
CA ASP A 53 8.10 -2.57 10.81
C ASP A 53 8.72 -1.19 10.50
N ALA A 54 9.05 -0.92 9.23
CA ALA A 54 9.61 0.35 8.79
C ALA A 54 8.63 1.52 9.02
N VAL A 55 7.36 1.39 8.61
CA VAL A 55 6.38 2.48 8.79
C VAL A 55 6.12 2.76 10.26
N ARG A 56 6.15 1.73 11.11
CA ARG A 56 5.99 1.88 12.57
C ARG A 56 7.21 2.46 13.26
N ALA A 57 8.39 2.30 12.69
CA ALA A 57 9.64 2.85 13.22
C ALA A 57 9.89 4.31 12.80
N LEU A 58 9.07 4.89 11.93
CA LEU A 58 9.21 6.29 11.51
C LEU A 58 9.14 7.24 12.72
N PRO A 59 9.96 8.30 12.73
CA PRO A 59 9.95 9.28 13.81
C PRO A 59 8.68 10.13 13.77
N PRO A 60 8.23 10.70 14.90
CA PRO A 60 7.13 11.66 14.93
C PRO A 60 7.38 12.82 13.97
N ALA A 61 6.34 13.24 13.25
CA ALA A 61 6.45 14.41 12.38
C ALA A 61 6.68 15.69 13.21
N PRO A 62 7.60 16.57 12.81
CA PRO A 62 7.80 17.86 13.48
C PRO A 62 6.53 18.71 13.43
N LYS A 63 6.08 19.23 14.58
CA LYS A 63 4.82 19.99 14.69
C LYS A 63 4.87 21.33 13.97
N ASP A 64 6.03 21.95 13.92
CA ASP A 64 6.21 23.34 13.44
C ASP A 64 6.89 23.41 12.06
N ARG A 65 6.87 22.30 11.29
CA ARG A 65 7.47 22.35 9.97
C ARG A 65 6.51 22.93 8.93
N PHE A 66 7.05 23.77 8.07
CA PHE A 66 6.34 24.23 6.88
C PHE A 66 6.26 23.09 5.86
N CYS A 67 5.04 22.77 5.41
CA CYS A 67 4.81 21.83 4.32
C CYS A 67 4.51 22.59 3.04
N PRO A 68 5.20 22.31 1.92
CA PRO A 68 4.82 22.88 0.63
C PRO A 68 3.42 22.40 0.25
N ALA A 69 2.75 23.16 -0.61
CA ALA A 69 1.49 22.72 -1.17
C ALA A 69 1.69 21.42 -1.97
N GLY A 70 0.87 20.41 -1.67
CA GLY A 70 0.87 19.14 -2.39
C GLY A 70 -0.27 19.08 -3.41
N PHE A 71 -0.22 18.03 -4.23
CA PHE A 71 -1.26 17.72 -5.22
C PHE A 71 -2.29 16.70 -4.69
N GLY A 72 -2.22 16.37 -3.39
CA GLY A 72 -3.16 15.48 -2.73
C GLY A 72 -2.89 14.00 -2.95
N LEU A 73 -1.67 13.62 -3.33
CA LEU A 73 -1.26 12.23 -3.53
C LEU A 73 -1.27 11.46 -2.21
N ARG A 74 -2.05 10.40 -2.13
CA ARG A 74 -2.17 9.55 -0.95
C ARG A 74 -2.09 8.07 -1.31
N TYR A 75 -1.52 7.30 -0.40
CA TYR A 75 -1.51 5.84 -0.44
C TYR A 75 -2.15 5.31 0.84
N ARG A 76 -3.06 4.34 0.68
CA ARG A 76 -3.57 3.55 1.80
C ARG A 76 -2.81 2.24 1.82
N LEU A 77 -2.09 1.99 2.92
CA LEU A 77 -1.42 0.74 3.20
C LEU A 77 -2.30 -0.04 4.17
N THR A 78 -2.76 -1.22 3.76
CA THR A 78 -3.56 -2.12 4.58
C THR A 78 -2.74 -3.38 4.84
N PHE A 79 -2.36 -3.58 6.09
CA PHE A 79 -1.63 -4.76 6.54
C PHE A 79 -2.61 -5.77 7.15
N ASN A 80 -2.50 -7.02 6.71
CA ASN A 80 -3.36 -8.10 7.14
C ASN A 80 -2.54 -9.26 7.75
N GLU A 81 -3.11 -9.91 8.76
CA GLU A 81 -2.64 -11.15 9.32
C GLU A 81 -3.83 -12.08 9.53
N ALA A 82 -3.75 -13.30 9.00
CA ALA A 82 -4.85 -14.27 9.03
C ALA A 82 -6.20 -13.66 8.58
N ALA A 83 -6.24 -12.95 7.45
CA ALA A 83 -7.41 -12.28 6.87
C ALA A 83 -8.00 -11.15 7.75
N ARG A 84 -7.30 -10.71 8.79
CA ARG A 84 -7.69 -9.60 9.65
C ARG A 84 -6.78 -8.39 9.42
N VAL A 85 -7.35 -7.20 9.28
CA VAL A 85 -6.58 -5.96 9.24
C VAL A 85 -5.93 -5.74 10.62
N ILE A 86 -4.60 -5.68 10.64
CA ILE A 86 -3.81 -5.39 11.85
C ILE A 86 -3.29 -3.96 11.88
N LEU A 87 -3.19 -3.31 10.71
CA LEU A 87 -2.82 -1.90 10.60
C LEU A 87 -3.38 -1.33 9.29
N LEU A 88 -3.94 -0.12 9.37
CA LEU A 88 -4.25 0.72 8.24
C LEU A 88 -3.54 2.06 8.47
N VAL A 89 -2.70 2.46 7.52
CA VAL A 89 -1.99 3.74 7.55
C VAL A 89 -2.13 4.44 6.19
N VAL A 90 -2.32 5.75 6.22
CA VAL A 90 -2.32 6.59 5.04
C VAL A 90 -0.97 7.27 4.93
N VAL A 91 -0.31 7.16 3.77
CA VAL A 91 0.98 7.80 3.53
C VAL A 91 0.81 8.86 2.44
N GLU A 92 1.27 10.07 2.74
CA GLU A 92 1.32 11.17 1.79
C GLU A 92 2.48 10.95 0.83
N GLY A 93 2.19 10.96 -0.47
CA GLY A 93 3.21 10.81 -1.51
C GLY A 93 3.85 12.12 -1.95
N ASP A 94 3.37 13.25 -1.42
CA ASP A 94 3.81 14.60 -1.73
C ASP A 94 3.78 15.51 -0.48
N ALA A 95 3.91 16.81 -0.65
CA ALA A 95 3.91 17.80 0.44
C ALA A 95 4.96 17.47 1.52
N CYS A 96 4.55 17.24 2.77
CA CYS A 96 5.45 16.85 3.85
C CYS A 96 5.75 15.35 3.88
N ALA A 97 5.11 14.56 3.04
CA ALA A 97 5.32 13.11 2.95
C ALA A 97 5.25 12.42 4.33
N GLU A 98 4.08 12.51 4.97
CA GLU A 98 3.86 11.92 6.30
C GLU A 98 3.12 10.59 6.22
N ALA A 99 3.43 9.70 7.16
CA ALA A 99 2.61 8.53 7.47
C ALA A 99 1.61 8.91 8.57
N ILE A 100 0.32 8.74 8.29
CA ILE A 100 -0.79 9.18 9.14
C ILE A 100 -1.48 7.95 9.72
N PHE A 101 -1.26 7.69 10.99
CA PHE A 101 -1.90 6.61 11.74
C PHE A 101 -3.23 7.06 12.36
N SER A 102 -3.28 8.32 12.80
CA SER A 102 -4.45 9.01 13.33
C SER A 102 -4.25 10.52 13.20
N GLU A 103 -5.23 11.33 13.58
CA GLU A 103 -5.08 12.79 13.62
C GLU A 103 -3.93 13.24 14.52
N SER A 104 -3.65 12.51 15.61
CA SER A 104 -2.61 12.83 16.60
C SER A 104 -1.31 12.03 16.42
N ASP A 105 -1.30 10.97 15.60
CA ASP A 105 -0.10 10.16 15.32
C ASP A 105 0.29 10.30 13.84
N ARG A 106 1.12 11.29 13.56
CA ARG A 106 1.70 11.55 12.23
C ARG A 106 3.21 11.41 12.33
N ARG A 107 3.81 10.75 11.37
CA ARG A 107 5.23 10.42 11.36
C ARG A 107 5.88 10.87 10.07
N ALA A 108 7.12 11.36 10.15
CA ALA A 108 7.87 11.79 8.99
C ALA A 108 8.40 10.58 8.23
N THR A 109 8.07 10.46 6.93
CA THR A 109 8.72 9.48 6.06
C THR A 109 10.10 9.98 5.65
N ASP A 110 10.97 9.06 5.26
CA ASP A 110 12.30 9.31 4.73
C ASP A 110 12.53 8.57 3.41
N ASP A 111 13.65 8.84 2.78
CA ASP A 111 14.03 8.19 1.53
C ASP A 111 14.16 6.68 1.66
N ALA A 112 14.63 6.18 2.80
CA ALA A 112 14.79 4.75 3.04
C ALA A 112 13.45 4.02 3.09
N PHE A 113 12.42 4.64 3.68
CA PHE A 113 11.05 4.12 3.67
C PHE A 113 10.50 4.04 2.24
N TRP A 114 10.66 5.12 1.44
CA TRP A 114 10.16 5.16 0.06
C TRP A 114 10.90 4.18 -0.86
N ASP A 115 12.21 4.00 -0.68
CA ASP A 115 12.99 3.00 -1.41
C ASP A 115 12.52 1.59 -1.06
N LEU A 116 12.34 1.27 0.23
CA LEU A 116 11.81 -0.03 0.66
C LEU A 116 10.40 -0.29 0.12
N LEU A 117 9.52 0.71 0.14
CA LEU A 117 8.16 0.56 -0.38
C LEU A 117 8.18 0.33 -1.89
N ALA A 118 8.97 1.10 -2.64
CA ALA A 118 9.12 0.95 -4.09
C ALA A 118 9.65 -0.44 -4.48
N ASP A 119 10.71 -0.88 -3.81
CA ASP A 119 11.31 -2.21 -4.04
C ASP A 119 10.31 -3.33 -3.73
N THR A 120 9.58 -3.22 -2.60
CA THR A 120 8.57 -4.20 -2.22
C THR A 120 7.42 -4.30 -3.21
N LEU A 121 7.03 -3.17 -3.81
CA LEU A 121 5.97 -3.09 -4.81
C LEU A 121 6.46 -3.36 -6.25
N ALA A 122 7.76 -3.57 -6.44
CA ALA A 122 8.42 -3.73 -7.74
C ALA A 122 8.11 -2.58 -8.72
N VAL A 123 8.20 -1.34 -8.23
CA VAL A 123 7.99 -0.11 -9.00
C VAL A 123 9.18 0.84 -8.80
N LYS A 124 9.27 1.87 -9.65
CA LYS A 124 10.26 2.94 -9.43
C LYS A 124 9.76 3.87 -8.31
N LYS A 125 10.67 4.40 -7.49
CA LYS A 125 10.35 5.40 -6.45
C LYS A 125 9.60 6.61 -7.04
N SER A 126 10.01 7.08 -8.23
CA SER A 126 9.34 8.18 -8.95
C SER A 126 7.88 7.92 -9.33
N ASP A 127 7.45 6.65 -9.35
CA ASP A 127 6.07 6.28 -9.68
C ASP A 127 5.15 6.33 -8.46
N ILE A 128 5.72 6.48 -7.27
CA ILE A 128 4.97 6.53 -6.00
C ILE A 128 5.30 7.74 -5.13
N TYR A 129 6.48 8.36 -5.27
CA TYR A 129 6.93 9.47 -4.45
C TYR A 129 7.10 10.73 -5.29
N TYR A 130 6.45 11.83 -4.89
CA TYR A 130 6.34 13.09 -5.65
C TYR A 130 5.83 12.90 -7.08
N LEU A 131 4.96 11.92 -7.29
CA LEU A 131 4.31 11.72 -8.57
C LEU A 131 3.37 12.89 -8.86
N LEU A 132 3.53 13.52 -10.03
CA LEU A 132 2.63 14.58 -10.47
C LEU A 132 1.33 13.99 -11.03
N PRO A 133 0.19 14.69 -10.86
CA PRO A 133 -1.07 14.27 -11.46
C PRO A 133 -1.05 14.37 -12.99
N ASP A 134 -1.96 13.64 -13.64
CA ASP A 134 -2.13 13.71 -15.08
C ASP A 134 -2.46 15.15 -15.50
N GLY A 135 -1.90 15.59 -16.65
CA GLY A 135 -2.04 16.96 -17.13
C GLY A 135 -1.00 17.95 -16.59
N VAL A 136 -0.33 17.65 -15.47
CA VAL A 136 0.81 18.44 -14.96
C VAL A 136 2.15 17.86 -15.43
N ARG A 137 2.14 16.58 -15.82
CA ARG A 137 3.33 15.92 -16.41
C ARG A 137 3.63 16.55 -17.77
N ARG A 138 4.81 17.11 -17.91
CA ARG A 138 5.35 17.57 -19.20
C ARG A 138 6.36 16.56 -19.73
#